data_282d778145ffa70bf56c8ac268db8071
#
_entry.id   282d778145ffa70bf56c8ac268db8071
#
_cell.length_a   1.000
_cell.length_b   1.000
_cell.length_c   1.000
_cell.angle_alpha   90.00
_cell.angle_beta   90.00
_cell.angle_gamma   90.00
#
_symmetry.space_group_name_H-M   'P 1'
#
loop_
_entity.id
_entity.type
_entity.pdbx_description
1 polymer ?
#
loop_
_entity_poly.entity_id
_entity_poly.type
_entity_poly.pdbx_seq_one_letter_code
_entity_poly.pdbx_strand_id
1 'polypeptide(L)'
;YLYYVPMTLIPLLYQLCGLRLAGLEQHRLGRRYCAALWIMAILLIGFVLTNDFHQQVFHFDRASDTWSNDYTYGWGYFAVLVWTAFNFVAFFILVGRSSSFRIQRFSGTAALVLLGGAFFAISYALRVPWAWRLNFSLIYCVLCVVAMEICLDCGVIPSYHDIAGIFD
;
A
#
# COMPACT_ATOMS: atom_id res chain seq x y z
N TYR A 1 -12.25 -7.43 8.93
CA TYR A 1 -11.16 -7.92 8.05
C TYR A 1 -11.23 -7.35 6.63
N LEU A 2 -12.43 -7.07 6.08
CA LEU A 2 -12.61 -6.69 4.67
C LEU A 2 -11.78 -5.48 4.23
N TYR A 3 -11.52 -4.52 5.11
CA TYR A 3 -10.71 -3.35 4.75
C TYR A 3 -9.21 -3.66 4.54
N TYR A 4 -8.75 -4.86 4.93
CA TYR A 4 -7.39 -5.32 4.61
C TYR A 4 -7.23 -5.70 3.14
N VAL A 5 -8.33 -6.00 2.45
CA VAL A 5 -8.31 -6.26 1.00
C VAL A 5 -7.77 -5.05 0.23
N PRO A 6 -8.39 -3.85 0.33
CA PRO A 6 -7.82 -2.67 -0.31
C PRO A 6 -6.44 -2.29 0.26
N MET A 7 -6.19 -2.46 1.55
CA MET A 7 -4.89 -2.19 2.17
C MET A 7 -3.76 -3.03 1.58
N THR A 8 -4.05 -4.26 1.14
CA THR A 8 -3.08 -5.15 0.49
C THR A 8 -2.96 -4.88 -1.01
N LEU A 9 -4.09 -4.57 -1.68
CA LEU A 9 -4.13 -4.40 -3.14
C LEU A 9 -3.64 -3.03 -3.61
N ILE A 10 -3.94 -1.94 -2.89
CA ILE A 10 -3.55 -0.59 -3.32
C ILE A 10 -2.03 -0.47 -3.48
N PRO A 11 -1.18 -0.86 -2.51
CA PRO A 11 0.27 -0.82 -2.68
C PRO A 11 0.76 -1.69 -3.83
N LEU A 12 0.15 -2.87 -4.02
CA LEU A 12 0.45 -3.73 -5.16
C LEU A 12 0.19 -3.03 -6.50
N LEU A 13 -0.97 -2.37 -6.64
CA LEU A 13 -1.32 -1.64 -7.86
C LEU A 13 -0.34 -0.52 -8.14
N TYR A 14 0.11 0.21 -7.10
CA TYR A 14 1.18 1.20 -7.23
C TYR A 14 2.47 0.59 -7.78
N GLN A 15 2.92 -0.53 -7.23
CA GLN A 15 4.11 -1.21 -7.71
C GLN A 15 3.98 -1.70 -9.16
N LEU A 16 2.81 -2.24 -9.54
CA LEU A 16 2.53 -2.65 -10.91
C LEU A 16 2.54 -1.45 -11.88
N CYS A 17 1.99 -0.30 -11.48
CA CYS A 17 2.13 0.95 -12.23
C CYS A 17 3.60 1.34 -12.40
N GLY A 18 4.40 1.27 -11.34
CA GLY A 18 5.84 1.55 -11.41
C GLY A 18 6.58 0.62 -12.39
N LEU A 19 6.24 -0.67 -12.40
CA LEU A 19 6.80 -1.66 -13.33
C LEU A 19 6.46 -1.33 -14.79
N ARG A 20 5.21 -0.90 -15.04
CA ARG A 20 4.77 -0.45 -16.38
C ARG A 20 5.52 0.79 -16.83
N LEU A 21 5.59 1.81 -15.98
CA LEU A 21 6.31 3.04 -16.26
C LEU A 21 7.80 2.80 -16.54
N ALA A 22 8.41 1.84 -15.84
CA ALA A 22 9.79 1.42 -16.08
C ALA A 22 9.97 0.50 -17.30
N GLY A 23 8.90 0.12 -18.02
CA GLY A 23 8.95 -0.77 -19.17
C GLY A 23 9.34 -2.22 -18.86
N LEU A 24 9.40 -2.60 -17.57
CA LEU A 24 9.88 -3.91 -17.14
C LEU A 24 8.85 -5.02 -17.32
N GLU A 25 7.56 -4.68 -17.43
CA GLU A 25 6.48 -5.65 -17.61
C GLU A 25 6.58 -6.42 -18.93
N GLN A 26 7.21 -5.84 -19.95
CA GLN A 26 7.36 -6.47 -21.28
C GLN A 26 8.32 -7.66 -21.28
N HIS A 27 9.24 -7.71 -20.33
CA HIS A 27 10.20 -8.80 -20.22
C HIS A 27 9.58 -10.04 -19.56
N ARG A 28 10.03 -11.23 -19.98
CA ARG A 28 9.60 -12.52 -19.42
C ARG A 28 9.75 -12.58 -17.87
N LEU A 29 10.83 -11.98 -17.37
CA LEU A 29 11.12 -11.90 -15.94
C LEU A 29 10.13 -11.00 -15.22
N GLY A 30 9.80 -9.83 -15.81
CA GLY A 30 8.83 -8.89 -15.26
C GLY A 30 7.44 -9.50 -15.14
N ARG A 31 6.99 -10.25 -16.17
CA ARG A 31 5.68 -10.95 -16.10
C ARG A 31 5.64 -12.01 -14.99
N ARG A 32 6.73 -12.76 -14.79
CA ARG A 32 6.81 -13.74 -13.69
C ARG A 32 6.79 -13.05 -12.33
N TYR A 33 7.48 -11.92 -12.23
CA TYR A 33 7.49 -11.10 -11.01
C TYR A 33 6.08 -10.55 -10.69
N CYS A 34 5.37 -10.00 -11.69
CA CYS A 34 3.98 -9.56 -11.51
C CYS A 34 3.06 -10.70 -11.05
N ALA A 35 3.20 -11.89 -11.65
CA ALA A 35 2.42 -13.06 -11.23
C ALA A 35 2.74 -13.47 -9.78
N ALA A 36 4.01 -13.45 -9.37
CA ALA A 36 4.42 -13.73 -8.00
C ALA A 36 3.82 -12.72 -7.00
N LEU A 37 3.81 -11.42 -7.35
CA LEU A 37 3.20 -10.37 -6.53
C LEU A 37 1.69 -10.61 -6.35
N TRP A 38 0.98 -10.97 -7.40
CA TRP A 38 -0.45 -11.29 -7.32
C TRP A 38 -0.72 -12.51 -6.44
N ILE A 39 0.07 -13.58 -6.59
CA ILE A 39 -0.04 -14.78 -5.75
C ILE A 39 0.18 -14.42 -4.27
N MET A 40 1.22 -13.66 -3.96
CA MET A 40 1.51 -13.22 -2.58
C MET A 40 0.38 -12.36 -2.00
N ALA A 41 -0.18 -11.43 -2.79
CA ALA A 41 -1.31 -10.61 -2.35
C ALA A 41 -2.55 -11.46 -2.03
N ILE A 42 -2.88 -12.42 -2.90
CA ILE A 42 -4.02 -13.34 -2.70
C ILE A 42 -3.81 -14.20 -1.44
N LEU A 43 -2.59 -14.71 -1.24
CA LEU A 43 -2.26 -15.49 -0.04
C LEU A 43 -2.38 -14.66 1.24
N LEU A 44 -1.87 -13.41 1.24
CA LEU A 44 -1.99 -12.50 2.38
C LEU A 44 -3.45 -12.14 2.67
N ILE A 45 -4.24 -11.84 1.64
CA ILE A 45 -5.68 -11.57 1.80
C ILE A 45 -6.39 -12.80 2.38
N GLY A 46 -6.15 -13.97 1.82
CA GLY A 46 -6.70 -15.23 2.33
C GLY A 46 -6.31 -15.47 3.79
N PHE A 47 -5.03 -15.23 4.13
CA PHE A 47 -4.53 -15.36 5.50
C PHE A 47 -5.23 -14.41 6.47
N VAL A 48 -5.46 -13.14 6.08
CA VAL A 48 -6.19 -12.18 6.92
C VAL A 48 -7.66 -12.56 7.05
N LEU A 49 -8.32 -12.94 5.95
CA LEU A 49 -9.74 -13.31 5.98
C LEU A 49 -10.03 -14.59 6.78
N THR A 50 -9.05 -15.49 6.87
CA THR A 50 -9.16 -16.74 7.64
C THR A 50 -8.67 -16.59 9.09
N ASN A 51 -8.43 -15.37 9.57
CA ASN A 51 -7.91 -15.13 10.92
C ASN A 51 -8.73 -15.77 12.05
N ASP A 52 -10.04 -15.93 11.88
CA ASP A 52 -10.92 -16.54 12.87
C ASP A 52 -10.54 -18.00 13.19
N PHE A 53 -9.89 -18.69 12.26
CA PHE A 53 -9.43 -20.06 12.45
C PHE A 53 -8.08 -20.17 13.17
N HIS A 54 -7.16 -19.24 12.92
CA HIS A 54 -5.76 -19.36 13.39
C HIS A 54 -5.32 -18.24 14.33
N GLN A 55 -6.03 -17.09 14.38
CA GLN A 55 -5.76 -15.92 15.23
C GLN A 55 -4.31 -15.40 15.19
N GLN A 56 -3.64 -15.51 14.06
CA GLN A 56 -2.25 -15.10 13.91
C GLN A 56 -2.08 -13.64 13.43
N VAL A 57 -3.14 -13.05 12.88
CA VAL A 57 -3.17 -11.64 12.49
C VAL A 57 -3.67 -10.77 13.64
N PHE A 58 -4.81 -11.19 14.22
CA PHE A 58 -5.43 -10.58 15.40
C PHE A 58 -5.73 -11.67 16.39
N HIS A 59 -5.26 -11.51 17.59
CA HIS A 59 -5.54 -12.41 18.69
C HIS A 59 -6.61 -11.78 19.59
N PHE A 60 -7.78 -12.43 19.65
CA PHE A 60 -8.91 -12.01 20.47
C PHE A 60 -8.92 -12.84 21.76
N ASP A 61 -9.06 -12.16 22.90
CA ASP A 61 -9.28 -12.86 24.17
C ASP A 61 -10.72 -13.35 24.22
N ARG A 62 -10.92 -14.68 24.19
CA ARG A 62 -12.24 -15.32 24.18
C ARG A 62 -12.98 -15.19 25.52
N ALA A 63 -12.34 -14.67 26.56
CA ALA A 63 -12.93 -14.54 27.89
C ALA A 63 -13.91 -13.35 28.02
N SER A 64 -13.96 -12.44 27.06
CA SER A 64 -14.90 -11.32 27.09
C SER A 64 -16.11 -11.62 26.23
N ASP A 65 -17.27 -11.86 26.84
CA ASP A 65 -18.58 -11.95 26.16
C ASP A 65 -19.05 -10.63 25.50
N THR A 66 -18.27 -9.59 25.64
CA THR A 66 -18.51 -8.28 25.01
C THR A 66 -17.62 -8.13 23.80
N TRP A 67 -18.18 -7.61 22.70
CA TRP A 67 -17.46 -7.17 21.52
C TRP A 67 -16.50 -6.02 21.90
N SER A 68 -15.49 -6.34 22.71
CA SER A 68 -14.48 -5.37 23.09
C SER A 68 -13.46 -5.24 21.96
N ASN A 69 -13.00 -4.02 21.70
CA ASN A 69 -11.89 -3.76 20.81
C ASN A 69 -10.53 -4.25 21.38
N ASP A 70 -10.57 -5.13 22.39
CA ASP A 70 -9.39 -5.69 23.03
C ASP A 70 -8.86 -6.87 22.21
N TYR A 71 -8.07 -6.54 21.21
CA TYR A 71 -7.30 -7.51 20.45
C TYR A 71 -5.81 -7.12 20.46
N THR A 72 -4.96 -8.10 20.35
CA THR A 72 -3.52 -7.90 20.19
C THR A 72 -3.11 -8.24 18.76
N TYR A 73 -2.09 -7.53 18.27
CA TYR A 73 -1.55 -7.77 16.94
C TYR A 73 -0.64 -8.98 16.93
N GLY A 74 -0.95 -9.96 16.08
CA GLY A 74 -0.10 -11.09 15.80
C GLY A 74 0.94 -10.78 14.72
N TRP A 75 1.83 -11.72 14.45
CA TRP A 75 2.87 -11.57 13.43
C TRP A 75 2.31 -11.35 12.01
N GLY A 76 1.13 -11.87 11.71
CA GLY A 76 0.49 -11.68 10.41
C GLY A 76 0.11 -10.22 10.13
N TYR A 77 -0.22 -9.43 11.14
CA TYR A 77 -0.41 -7.99 10.98
C TYR A 77 0.87 -7.30 10.50
N PHE A 78 2.00 -7.65 11.12
CA PHE A 78 3.30 -7.11 10.72
C PHE A 78 3.69 -7.56 9.31
N ALA A 79 3.32 -8.79 8.90
CA ALA A 79 3.53 -9.25 7.53
C ALA A 79 2.78 -8.39 6.50
N VAL A 80 1.55 -7.96 6.78
CA VAL A 80 0.79 -7.02 5.93
C VAL A 80 1.46 -5.64 5.90
N LEU A 81 1.95 -5.13 7.03
CA LEU A 81 2.68 -3.86 7.06
C LEU A 81 3.97 -3.91 6.24
N VAL A 82 4.75 -4.99 6.38
CA VAL A 82 5.97 -5.21 5.59
C VAL A 82 5.65 -5.30 4.11
N TRP A 83 4.58 -6.02 3.74
CA TRP A 83 4.09 -6.08 2.36
C TRP A 83 3.76 -4.71 1.80
N THR A 84 3.03 -3.90 2.56
CA THR A 84 2.65 -2.53 2.18
C THR A 84 3.88 -1.66 1.97
N ALA A 85 4.81 -1.67 2.94
CA ALA A 85 6.06 -0.91 2.85
C ALA A 85 6.93 -1.36 1.67
N PHE A 86 7.06 -2.66 1.46
CA PHE A 86 7.82 -3.23 0.33
C PHE A 86 7.30 -2.75 -1.02
N ASN A 87 5.98 -2.82 -1.24
CA ASN A 87 5.39 -2.40 -2.52
C ASN A 87 5.55 -0.90 -2.76
N PHE A 88 5.38 -0.05 -1.75
CA PHE A 88 5.61 1.39 -1.89
C PHE A 88 7.08 1.72 -2.15
N VAL A 89 8.01 1.14 -1.39
CA VAL A 89 9.44 1.34 -1.60
C VAL A 89 9.86 0.90 -3.00
N ALA A 90 9.40 -0.27 -3.44
CA ALA A 90 9.66 -0.75 -4.80
C ALA A 90 9.09 0.19 -5.87
N PHE A 91 7.86 0.70 -5.69
CA PHE A 91 7.27 1.70 -6.57
C PHE A 91 8.18 2.93 -6.70
N PHE A 92 8.65 3.50 -5.58
CA PHE A 92 9.50 4.69 -5.62
C PHE A 92 10.87 4.44 -6.25
N ILE A 93 11.47 3.27 -6.03
CA ILE A 93 12.72 2.88 -6.69
C ILE A 93 12.50 2.80 -8.21
N LEU A 94 11.39 2.20 -8.65
CA LEU A 94 11.06 2.05 -10.08
C LEU A 94 10.80 3.41 -10.74
N VAL A 95 10.02 4.26 -10.09
CA VAL A 95 9.72 5.60 -10.56
C VAL A 95 10.99 6.48 -10.58
N GLY A 96 11.83 6.41 -9.54
CA GLY A 96 13.07 7.16 -9.44
C GLY A 96 14.13 6.75 -10.50
N ARG A 97 14.06 5.51 -10.99
CA ARG A 97 14.91 5.02 -12.09
C ARG A 97 14.40 5.40 -13.48
N SER A 98 13.14 5.72 -13.63
CA SER A 98 12.58 6.20 -14.87
C SER A 98 13.04 7.65 -15.09
N SER A 99 13.86 7.89 -16.10
CA SER A 99 14.75 9.07 -16.25
C SER A 99 14.05 10.38 -16.68
N SER A 100 12.81 10.67 -16.27
CA SER A 100 12.18 11.95 -16.54
C SER A 100 12.38 12.93 -15.38
N PHE A 101 12.81 14.15 -15.71
CA PHE A 101 13.08 15.24 -14.76
C PHE A 101 11.89 15.57 -13.82
N ARG A 102 10.67 15.32 -14.24
CA ARG A 102 9.44 15.51 -13.44
C ARG A 102 9.38 14.56 -12.24
N ILE A 103 9.94 13.37 -12.37
CA ILE A 103 9.95 12.32 -11.35
C ILE A 103 10.82 12.70 -10.14
N GLN A 104 11.89 13.48 -10.32
CA GLN A 104 12.72 13.94 -9.20
C GLN A 104 11.95 14.91 -8.27
N ARG A 105 11.08 15.76 -8.80
CA ARG A 105 10.20 16.61 -7.99
C ARG A 105 9.17 15.80 -7.22
N PHE A 106 8.65 14.75 -7.86
CA PHE A 106 7.72 13.82 -7.23
C PHE A 106 8.36 13.03 -6.09
N SER A 107 9.62 12.62 -6.20
CA SER A 107 10.29 11.76 -5.21
C SER A 107 10.32 12.38 -3.81
N GLY A 108 10.50 13.69 -3.69
CA GLY A 108 10.51 14.39 -2.40
C GLY A 108 9.14 14.37 -1.71
N THR A 109 8.08 14.69 -2.45
CA THR A 109 6.71 14.72 -1.91
C THR A 109 6.22 13.31 -1.57
N ALA A 110 6.56 12.35 -2.40
CA ALA A 110 6.23 10.95 -2.17
C ALA A 110 6.97 10.36 -0.98
N ALA A 111 8.25 10.70 -0.78
CA ALA A 111 9.00 10.32 0.41
C ALA A 111 8.34 10.91 1.67
N LEU A 112 7.86 12.16 1.62
CA LEU A 112 7.14 12.80 2.74
C LEU A 112 5.86 12.04 3.08
N VAL A 113 5.05 11.66 2.09
CA VAL A 113 3.80 10.90 2.28
C VAL A 113 4.11 9.51 2.87
N LEU A 114 5.17 8.84 2.38
CA LEU A 114 5.59 7.54 2.93
C LEU A 114 6.07 7.64 4.37
N LEU A 115 6.94 8.60 4.65
CA LEU A 115 7.46 8.80 6.01
C LEU A 115 6.33 9.17 6.97
N GLY A 116 5.41 10.03 6.55
CA GLY A 116 4.21 10.39 7.32
C GLY A 116 3.30 9.19 7.54
N GLY A 117 3.06 8.39 6.50
CA GLY A 117 2.28 7.15 6.59
C GLY A 117 2.91 6.11 7.49
N ALA A 118 4.24 5.90 7.38
CA ALA A 118 4.98 5.00 8.24
C ALA A 118 4.96 5.45 9.71
N PHE A 119 5.18 6.75 9.96
CA PHE A 119 5.10 7.33 11.29
C PHE A 119 3.72 7.12 11.91
N PHE A 120 2.65 7.37 11.15
CA PHE A 120 1.28 7.15 11.62
C PHE A 120 1.02 5.67 11.89
N ALA A 121 1.43 4.76 10.98
CA ALA A 121 1.24 3.32 11.14
C ALA A 121 1.96 2.78 12.38
N ILE A 122 3.20 3.23 12.64
CA ILE A 122 3.97 2.86 13.84
C ILE A 122 3.28 3.42 15.09
N SER A 123 2.87 4.69 15.08
CA SER A 123 2.18 5.32 16.20
C SER A 123 0.86 4.63 16.53
N TYR A 124 0.12 4.19 15.50
CA TYR A 124 -1.11 3.42 15.66
C TYR A 124 -0.83 2.03 16.26
N ALA A 125 0.17 1.32 15.75
CA ALA A 125 0.57 0.00 16.25
C ALA A 125 1.05 0.05 17.71
N LEU A 126 1.74 1.13 18.09
CA LEU A 126 2.18 1.39 19.48
C LEU A 126 1.05 1.92 20.38
N ARG A 127 -0.18 2.03 19.86
CA ARG A 127 -1.36 2.54 20.58
C ARG A 127 -1.15 3.91 21.20
N VAL A 128 -0.41 4.79 20.53
CA VAL A 128 -0.24 6.15 21.00
C VAL A 128 -1.60 6.86 21.07
N PRO A 129 -1.98 7.55 22.18
CA PRO A 129 -3.35 7.99 22.42
C PRO A 129 -3.99 8.86 21.33
N TRP A 130 -3.20 9.70 20.65
CA TRP A 130 -3.70 10.53 19.56
C TRP A 130 -3.96 9.74 18.28
N ALA A 131 -3.08 8.78 17.95
CA ALA A 131 -3.19 7.96 16.74
C ALA A 131 -4.31 6.92 16.88
N TRP A 132 -4.45 6.31 18.07
CA TRP A 132 -5.47 5.31 18.36
C TRP A 132 -6.90 5.82 18.26
N ARG A 133 -7.11 7.14 18.48
CA ARG A 133 -8.43 7.78 18.33
C ARG A 133 -8.83 8.00 16.87
N LEU A 134 -7.89 7.94 15.94
CA LEU A 134 -8.13 8.15 14.53
C LEU A 134 -8.45 6.82 13.85
N ASN A 135 -9.32 6.87 12.84
CA ASN A 135 -9.60 5.70 12.03
C ASN A 135 -8.43 5.46 11.06
N PHE A 136 -7.64 4.40 11.32
CA PHE A 136 -6.48 4.05 10.49
C PHE A 136 -6.83 3.90 9.00
N SER A 137 -7.95 3.23 8.71
CA SER A 137 -8.38 3.01 7.33
C SER A 137 -8.70 4.31 6.60
N LEU A 138 -9.34 5.27 7.30
CA LEU A 138 -9.64 6.58 6.72
C LEU A 138 -8.37 7.36 6.39
N ILE A 139 -7.44 7.44 7.33
CA ILE A 139 -6.14 8.11 7.13
C ILE A 139 -5.37 7.47 5.98
N TYR A 140 -5.34 6.13 5.93
CA TYR A 140 -4.69 5.40 4.86
C TYR A 140 -5.31 5.71 3.47
N CYS A 141 -6.65 5.71 3.37
CA CYS A 141 -7.34 6.07 2.14
C CYS A 141 -7.04 7.51 1.70
N VAL A 142 -7.07 8.47 2.64
CA VAL A 142 -6.73 9.88 2.34
C VAL A 142 -5.29 10.00 1.84
N LEU A 143 -4.33 9.32 2.48
CA LEU A 143 -2.93 9.33 2.03
C LEU A 143 -2.78 8.73 0.63
N CYS A 144 -3.51 7.65 0.31
CA CYS A 144 -3.51 7.07 -1.02
C CYS A 144 -4.08 8.03 -2.08
N VAL A 145 -5.21 8.71 -1.78
CA VAL A 145 -5.80 9.68 -2.70
C VAL A 145 -4.82 10.85 -2.94
N VAL A 146 -4.25 11.41 -1.88
CA VAL A 146 -3.26 12.51 -1.99
C VAL A 146 -2.04 12.06 -2.80
N ALA A 147 -1.53 10.86 -2.57
CA ALA A 147 -0.41 10.32 -3.35
C ALA A 147 -0.77 10.15 -4.84
N MET A 148 -2.00 9.74 -5.14
CA MET A 148 -2.47 9.61 -6.52
C MET A 148 -2.59 10.98 -7.20
N GLU A 149 -3.20 11.98 -6.55
CA GLU A 149 -3.27 13.35 -7.05
C GLU A 149 -1.88 13.92 -7.34
N ILE A 150 -0.94 13.74 -6.43
CA ILE A 150 0.46 14.16 -6.65
C ILE A 150 1.07 13.44 -7.87
N CYS A 151 0.76 12.16 -8.09
CA CYS A 151 1.23 11.42 -9.27
C CYS A 151 0.66 11.99 -10.57
N LEU A 152 -0.60 12.40 -10.56
CA LEU A 152 -1.27 13.03 -11.71
C LEU A 152 -0.70 14.43 -11.97
N ASP A 153 -0.61 15.28 -10.95
CA ASP A 153 -0.11 16.66 -11.06
C ASP A 153 1.35 16.72 -11.51
N CYS A 154 2.17 15.77 -11.06
CA CYS A 154 3.55 15.65 -11.50
C CYS A 154 3.70 15.03 -12.90
N GLY A 155 2.59 14.57 -13.52
CA GLY A 155 2.62 13.92 -14.83
C GLY A 155 3.36 12.57 -14.82
N VAL A 156 3.42 11.91 -13.67
CA VAL A 156 3.95 10.54 -13.53
C VAL A 156 2.98 9.54 -14.14
N ILE A 157 1.68 9.78 -13.93
CA ILE A 157 0.58 9.07 -14.58
C ILE A 157 0.01 10.03 -15.62
N PRO A 158 -0.06 9.66 -16.91
CA PRO A 158 -0.63 10.54 -17.94
C PRO A 158 -2.10 10.81 -17.60
N SER A 159 -2.47 12.09 -17.58
CA SER A 159 -3.85 12.48 -17.41
C SER A 159 -4.67 12.15 -18.67
N TYR A 160 -5.99 12.08 -18.54
CA TYR A 160 -6.88 11.85 -19.69
C TYR A 160 -6.68 12.91 -20.80
N HIS A 161 -6.37 14.16 -20.44
CA HIS A 161 -6.09 15.23 -21.39
C HIS A 161 -4.80 15.00 -22.20
N ASP A 162 -3.78 14.38 -21.58
CA ASP A 162 -2.54 14.05 -22.28
C ASP A 162 -2.76 12.92 -23.30
N ILE A 163 -3.70 12.02 -23.02
CA ILE A 163 -4.04 10.91 -23.91
C ILE A 163 -4.94 11.39 -25.07
N ALA A 164 -5.89 12.29 -24.82
CA ALA A 164 -6.77 12.83 -25.85
C ALA A 164 -5.98 13.62 -26.91
N GLY A 165 -4.96 14.37 -26.53
CA GLY A 165 -4.10 15.12 -27.48
C GLY A 165 -3.16 14.27 -28.34
N ILE A 166 -3.12 12.94 -28.16
CA ILE A 166 -2.34 12.02 -29.03
C ILE A 166 -3.21 11.53 -30.20
N PHE A 167 -4.54 11.66 -30.11
CA PHE A 167 -5.48 11.18 -31.12
C PHE A 167 -6.07 12.30 -32.01
N ASP A 168 -5.73 13.56 -31.74
CA ASP A 168 -5.98 14.73 -32.58
C ASP A 168 -4.75 15.05 -33.42
#